data_82bf9d4eb869e663451539637c695da7
#
_entry.id   82bf9d4eb869e663451539637c695da7
#
_cell.length_a   1.000
_cell.length_b   1.000
_cell.length_c   1.000
_cell.angle_alpha   90.00
_cell.angle_beta   90.00
_cell.angle_gamma   90.00
#
_symmetry.space_group_name_H-M   'P 1'
#
loop_
_entity.id
_entity.type
_entity.pdbx_description
1 polymer ?
#
loop_
_entity_poly.entity_id
_entity_poly.type
_entity_poly.pdbx_seq_one_letter_code
_entity_poly.pdbx_strand_id
1 'polypeptide(L)'
;DLGIEGFWNDMNEPALFYSPERLKAFFENAAALSRKDNLDQNDFFGLVRSVMSLMNAPEDYRSFYHDTAAGRVRHDRVHNLYGGCMTRAAGEAFQTLRPGQRTLLYCRSSIIGAHRWGGIWLGDNHSSWSQLLANIQMMPAVQMCGFLYSGADLCGFSEDTTPDLALRWLEFGLFTPLMRNHADAESREQEFYRFTDVLPAIRNML
;
A
#
# COMPACT_ATOMS: atom_id res chain seq x y z
N ASP A 1 18.18 15.82 15.11
CA ASP A 1 16.75 15.46 15.09
C ASP A 1 16.08 16.17 13.92
N LEU A 2 15.50 15.40 12.98
CA LEU A 2 14.81 15.92 11.79
C LEU A 2 13.32 16.23 12.06
N GLY A 3 12.86 16.12 13.32
CA GLY A 3 11.47 16.35 13.67
C GLY A 3 10.49 15.28 13.18
N ILE A 4 10.98 14.12 12.72
CA ILE A 4 10.12 13.02 12.24
C ILE A 4 9.41 12.39 13.45
N GLU A 5 8.09 12.29 13.39
CA GLU A 5 7.25 11.75 14.47
C GLU A 5 6.59 10.43 14.13
N GLY A 6 6.71 9.96 12.91
CA GLY A 6 6.16 8.70 12.45
C GLY A 6 6.64 8.29 11.07
N PHE A 7 6.25 7.10 10.64
CA PHE A 7 6.53 6.59 9.31
C PHE A 7 5.28 5.98 8.66
N TRP A 8 5.22 6.13 7.35
CA TRP A 8 4.29 5.42 6.49
C TRP A 8 5.09 4.37 5.72
N ASN A 9 4.96 3.09 6.13
CA ASN A 9 5.65 1.96 5.52
C ASN A 9 4.81 1.44 4.35
N ASP A 10 5.07 1.98 3.17
CA ASP A 10 4.43 1.55 1.95
C ASP A 10 5.31 0.55 1.20
N MET A 11 4.72 -0.20 0.28
CA MET A 11 5.37 -1.16 -0.63
C MET A 11 6.25 -2.21 0.08
N ASN A 12 5.91 -2.56 1.29
CA ASN A 12 6.70 -3.40 2.18
C ASN A 12 6.24 -4.85 2.29
N GLU A 13 5.61 -5.36 1.24
CA GLU A 13 5.35 -6.80 1.04
C GLU A 13 6.65 -7.62 0.86
N PRO A 14 7.72 -7.20 0.15
CA PRO A 14 7.97 -6.01 -0.68
C PRO A 14 7.21 -6.03 -2.01
N ALA A 15 6.74 -4.86 -2.48
CA ALA A 15 5.94 -4.74 -3.71
C ALA A 15 6.76 -4.99 -4.98
N LEU A 16 8.04 -4.59 -4.98
CA LEU A 16 8.98 -4.86 -6.05
C LEU A 16 10.03 -5.85 -5.53
N PHE A 17 9.99 -7.06 -6.06
CA PHE A 17 10.88 -8.13 -5.61
C PHE A 17 11.19 -9.06 -6.79
N TYR A 18 12.41 -8.99 -7.28
CA TYR A 18 12.89 -9.73 -8.44
C TYR A 18 14.34 -10.18 -8.27
N SER A 19 14.72 -11.26 -8.97
CA SER A 19 16.10 -11.67 -9.03
C SER A 19 16.91 -10.85 -10.05
N PRO A 20 18.24 -10.76 -9.91
CA PRO A 20 19.12 -10.16 -10.91
C PRO A 20 18.96 -10.77 -12.30
N GLU A 21 18.72 -12.05 -12.39
CA GLU A 21 18.51 -12.79 -13.64
C GLU A 21 17.25 -12.33 -14.35
N ARG A 22 16.15 -12.12 -13.62
CA ARG A 22 14.88 -11.58 -14.20
C ARG A 22 15.06 -10.14 -14.68
N LEU A 23 15.74 -9.33 -13.91
CA LEU A 23 16.03 -7.95 -14.29
C LEU A 23 16.87 -7.90 -15.57
N LYS A 24 17.89 -8.75 -15.66
CA LYS A 24 18.71 -8.89 -16.86
C LYS A 24 17.88 -9.31 -18.07
N ALA A 25 17.04 -10.34 -17.94
CA ALA A 25 16.15 -10.80 -19.00
C ALA A 25 15.17 -9.71 -19.46
N PHE A 26 14.65 -8.91 -18.54
CA PHE A 26 13.83 -7.74 -18.88
C PHE A 26 14.59 -6.73 -19.75
N PHE A 27 15.80 -6.35 -19.36
CA PHE A 27 16.60 -5.39 -20.15
C PHE A 27 17.02 -5.94 -21.51
N GLU A 28 17.34 -7.23 -21.61
CA GLU A 28 17.64 -7.90 -22.88
C GLU A 28 16.42 -7.85 -23.83
N ASN A 29 15.22 -8.13 -23.30
CA ASN A 29 13.97 -8.04 -24.06
C ASN A 29 13.68 -6.59 -24.50
N ALA A 30 13.78 -5.63 -23.60
CA ALA A 30 13.58 -4.21 -23.93
C ALA A 30 14.56 -3.72 -24.99
N ALA A 31 15.84 -4.12 -24.87
CA ALA A 31 16.86 -3.79 -25.88
C ALA A 31 16.61 -4.48 -27.24
N ALA A 32 16.03 -5.66 -27.27
CA ALA A 32 15.63 -6.32 -28.51
C ALA A 32 14.47 -5.57 -29.18
N LEU A 33 13.46 -5.18 -28.41
CA LEU A 33 12.32 -4.40 -28.90
C LEU A 33 12.75 -3.01 -29.41
N SER A 34 13.69 -2.34 -28.76
CA SER A 34 14.18 -1.02 -29.19
C SER A 34 14.89 -1.00 -30.53
N ARG A 35 15.29 -2.18 -31.03
CA ARG A 35 15.94 -2.36 -32.34
C ARG A 35 14.97 -2.76 -33.44
N LYS A 36 13.70 -2.91 -33.13
CA LYS A 36 12.67 -3.33 -34.07
C LYS A 36 12.10 -2.10 -34.78
N ASP A 37 12.11 -2.08 -36.10
CA ASP A 37 11.65 -0.93 -36.90
C ASP A 37 10.13 -0.71 -36.77
N ASN A 38 9.36 -1.79 -36.60
CA ASN A 38 7.93 -1.72 -36.44
C ASN A 38 7.51 -2.53 -35.20
N LEU A 39 7.05 -1.82 -34.18
CA LEU A 39 6.46 -2.42 -33.00
C LEU A 39 4.98 -2.70 -33.26
N ASP A 40 4.51 -3.88 -32.87
CA ASP A 40 3.11 -4.26 -32.92
C ASP A 40 2.49 -4.35 -31.52
N GLN A 41 1.19 -4.62 -31.48
CA GLN A 41 0.44 -4.73 -30.22
C GLN A 41 0.95 -5.90 -29.34
N ASN A 42 1.47 -6.96 -29.93
CA ASN A 42 2.00 -8.10 -29.18
C ASN A 42 3.34 -7.73 -28.52
N ASP A 43 4.16 -6.90 -29.17
CA ASP A 43 5.38 -6.37 -28.60
C ASP A 43 5.09 -5.53 -27.37
N PHE A 44 4.07 -4.65 -27.45
CA PHE A 44 3.63 -3.86 -26.32
C PHE A 44 3.17 -4.73 -25.15
N PHE A 45 2.25 -5.67 -25.37
CA PHE A 45 1.81 -6.59 -24.33
C PHE A 45 2.91 -7.50 -23.84
N GLY A 46 3.86 -7.87 -24.69
CA GLY A 46 5.07 -8.62 -24.31
C GLY A 46 5.92 -7.83 -23.32
N LEU A 47 6.14 -6.55 -23.57
CA LEU A 47 6.88 -5.67 -22.67
C LEU A 47 6.15 -5.48 -21.35
N VAL A 48 4.84 -5.22 -21.37
CA VAL A 48 4.03 -5.09 -20.15
C VAL A 48 4.12 -6.36 -19.31
N ARG A 49 3.94 -7.55 -19.90
CA ARG A 49 4.11 -8.83 -19.17
C ARG A 49 5.51 -8.98 -18.59
N SER A 50 6.53 -8.53 -19.30
CA SER A 50 7.92 -8.57 -18.85
C SER A 50 8.15 -7.67 -17.62
N VAL A 51 7.57 -6.46 -17.62
CA VAL A 51 7.58 -5.57 -16.44
C VAL A 51 6.84 -6.22 -15.27
N MET A 52 5.63 -6.71 -15.50
CA MET A 52 4.83 -7.36 -14.45
C MET A 52 5.51 -8.62 -13.88
N SER A 53 6.35 -9.29 -14.66
CA SER A 53 7.12 -10.44 -14.19
C SER A 53 8.20 -10.07 -13.17
N LEU A 54 8.56 -8.80 -13.03
CA LEU A 54 9.48 -8.31 -11.99
C LEU A 54 8.78 -8.12 -10.63
N MET A 55 7.48 -8.35 -10.55
CA MET A 55 6.69 -8.11 -9.36
C MET A 55 6.33 -9.44 -8.70
N ASN A 56 6.98 -9.73 -7.58
CA ASN A 56 6.56 -10.77 -6.62
C ASN A 56 6.40 -12.19 -7.22
N ALA A 57 7.29 -12.60 -8.10
CA ALA A 57 7.24 -13.97 -8.63
C ALA A 57 7.68 -15.00 -7.57
N PRO A 58 6.98 -16.14 -7.42
CA PRO A 58 7.32 -17.18 -6.43
C PRO A 58 8.75 -17.71 -6.57
N GLU A 59 9.29 -17.72 -7.78
CA GLU A 59 10.66 -18.15 -8.07
C GLU A 59 11.69 -17.22 -7.44
N ASP A 60 11.42 -15.92 -7.49
CA ASP A 60 12.27 -14.89 -6.90
C ASP A 60 12.27 -15.01 -5.38
N TYR A 61 11.11 -15.24 -4.75
CA TYR A 61 11.03 -15.50 -3.31
C TYR A 61 11.88 -16.68 -2.85
N ARG A 62 12.05 -17.70 -3.69
CA ARG A 62 12.88 -18.86 -3.40
C ARG A 62 14.37 -18.64 -3.64
N SER A 63 14.73 -17.62 -4.39
CA SER A 63 16.13 -17.26 -4.66
C SER A 63 16.78 -16.40 -3.57
N PHE A 64 15.96 -15.71 -2.75
CA PHE A 64 16.43 -14.82 -1.70
C PHE A 64 16.44 -15.46 -0.32
N TYR A 65 17.39 -15.05 0.50
CA TYR A 65 17.59 -15.54 1.85
C TYR A 65 17.82 -14.41 2.83
N HIS A 66 17.40 -14.63 4.06
CA HIS A 66 17.62 -13.73 5.18
C HIS A 66 18.53 -14.42 6.21
N ASP A 67 19.52 -13.70 6.70
CA ASP A 67 20.33 -14.14 7.82
C ASP A 67 19.63 -13.76 9.12
N THR A 68 19.34 -14.76 9.95
CA THR A 68 18.68 -14.59 11.24
C THR A 68 19.52 -15.20 12.36
N ALA A 69 19.19 -14.89 13.60
CA ALA A 69 19.84 -15.49 14.77
C ALA A 69 19.70 -17.02 14.82
N ALA A 70 18.65 -17.58 14.19
CA ALA A 70 18.40 -19.01 14.10
C ALA A 70 19.03 -19.66 12.85
N GLY A 71 19.76 -18.90 12.04
CA GLY A 71 20.37 -19.34 10.79
C GLY A 71 19.74 -18.70 9.55
N ARG A 72 20.19 -19.17 8.38
CA ARG A 72 19.75 -18.64 7.09
C ARG A 72 18.39 -19.20 6.68
N VAL A 73 17.44 -18.31 6.39
CA VAL A 73 16.05 -18.66 6.04
C VAL A 73 15.70 -18.13 4.65
N ARG A 74 15.06 -18.94 3.84
CA ARG A 74 14.60 -18.54 2.49
C ARG A 74 13.39 -17.63 2.60
N HIS A 75 13.34 -16.57 1.74
CA HIS A 75 12.34 -15.51 1.81
C HIS A 75 10.89 -16.02 1.70
N ASP A 76 10.61 -16.99 0.84
CA ASP A 76 9.26 -17.55 0.68
C ASP A 76 8.68 -18.18 1.96
N ARG A 77 9.53 -18.54 2.93
CA ARG A 77 9.11 -19.05 4.24
C ARG A 77 8.80 -17.99 5.26
N VAL A 78 9.27 -16.76 5.04
CA VAL A 78 9.13 -15.62 5.96
C VAL A 78 8.52 -14.40 5.29
N HIS A 79 8.10 -14.52 4.05
CA HIS A 79 7.54 -13.43 3.25
C HIS A 79 6.43 -12.66 4.01
N ASN A 80 5.46 -13.37 4.58
CA ASN A 80 4.35 -12.73 5.31
C ASN A 80 4.78 -12.03 6.61
N LEU A 81 5.99 -12.28 7.10
CA LEU A 81 6.54 -11.60 8.29
C LEU A 81 7.25 -10.29 7.93
N TYR A 82 7.60 -10.09 6.67
CA TYR A 82 8.51 -9.03 6.25
C TYR A 82 8.00 -7.63 6.63
N GLY A 83 6.78 -7.27 6.22
CA GLY A 83 6.18 -5.97 6.55
C GLY A 83 5.96 -5.78 8.06
N GLY A 84 5.53 -6.82 8.75
CA GLY A 84 5.38 -6.80 10.20
C GLY A 84 6.70 -6.60 10.94
N CYS A 85 7.79 -7.22 10.47
CA CYS A 85 9.14 -7.02 11.02
C CYS A 85 9.65 -5.60 10.77
N MET A 86 9.38 -5.03 9.59
CA MET A 86 9.72 -3.63 9.28
C MET A 86 9.01 -2.66 10.24
N THR A 87 7.70 -2.85 10.42
CA THR A 87 6.90 -2.02 11.34
C THR A 87 7.39 -2.14 12.78
N ARG A 88 7.73 -3.36 13.21
CA ARG A 88 8.32 -3.61 14.53
C ARG A 88 9.64 -2.87 14.69
N ALA A 89 10.56 -2.98 13.74
CA ALA A 89 11.86 -2.32 13.79
C ALA A 89 11.73 -0.79 13.91
N ALA A 90 10.81 -0.18 13.13
CA ALA A 90 10.49 1.23 13.24
C ALA A 90 9.92 1.59 14.63
N GLY A 91 8.98 0.78 15.13
CA GLY A 91 8.38 0.98 16.47
C GLY A 91 9.40 0.90 17.61
N GLU A 92 10.28 -0.10 17.59
CA GLU A 92 11.36 -0.26 18.58
C GLU A 92 12.36 0.92 18.53
N ALA A 93 12.68 1.40 17.32
CA ALA A 93 13.53 2.58 17.15
C ALA A 93 12.89 3.83 17.76
N PHE A 94 11.63 4.09 17.53
CA PHE A 94 10.91 5.21 18.14
C PHE A 94 10.83 5.08 19.67
N GLN A 95 10.56 3.90 20.20
CA GLN A 95 10.55 3.68 21.66
C GLN A 95 11.90 4.00 22.30
N THR A 96 13.00 3.73 21.59
CA THR A 96 14.35 4.03 22.05
C THR A 96 14.66 5.52 21.96
N LEU A 97 14.30 6.16 20.85
CA LEU A 97 14.63 7.56 20.58
C LEU A 97 13.69 8.54 21.32
N ARG A 98 12.44 8.15 21.52
CA ARG A 98 11.39 8.98 22.14
C ARG A 98 10.57 8.18 23.16
N PRO A 99 11.16 7.76 24.27
CA PRO A 99 10.49 6.92 25.26
C PRO A 99 9.25 7.62 25.83
N GLY A 100 8.15 6.87 25.91
CA GLY A 100 6.88 7.36 26.44
C GLY A 100 6.05 8.21 25.47
N GLN A 101 6.54 8.47 24.26
CA GLN A 101 5.76 9.17 23.22
C GLN A 101 5.05 8.18 22.30
N ARG A 102 3.83 8.55 21.89
CA ARG A 102 3.13 7.81 20.86
C ARG A 102 3.71 8.19 19.49
N THR A 103 3.86 7.21 18.63
CA THR A 103 4.34 7.39 17.27
C THR A 103 3.27 7.02 16.26
N LEU A 104 3.24 7.70 15.12
CA LEU A 104 2.34 7.40 14.03
C LEU A 104 3.07 6.45 13.07
N LEU A 105 2.71 5.16 13.11
CA LEU A 105 3.22 4.15 12.19
C LEU A 105 2.05 3.52 11.45
N TYR A 106 2.12 3.50 10.12
CA TYR A 106 1.21 2.78 9.25
C TYR A 106 1.98 1.85 8.33
N CYS A 107 1.36 0.72 7.99
CA CYS A 107 1.98 -0.32 7.19
C CYS A 107 0.95 -0.89 6.21
N ARG A 108 1.33 -1.06 4.95
CA ARG A 108 0.47 -1.70 3.95
C ARG A 108 0.44 -3.22 4.14
N SER A 109 1.60 -3.84 4.35
CA SER A 109 1.73 -5.27 4.56
C SER A 109 1.95 -5.58 6.03
N SER A 110 1.15 -6.47 6.60
CA SER A 110 1.17 -6.75 8.01
C SER A 110 0.76 -8.19 8.35
N ILE A 111 0.86 -8.55 9.62
CA ILE A 111 0.45 -9.84 10.17
C ILE A 111 -0.28 -9.63 11.50
N ILE A 112 -1.03 -10.64 11.93
CA ILE A 112 -1.62 -10.65 13.28
C ILE A 112 -0.50 -10.49 14.32
N GLY A 113 -0.66 -9.51 15.22
CA GLY A 113 0.34 -9.15 16.21
C GLY A 113 1.14 -7.89 15.88
N ALA A 114 1.20 -7.45 14.61
CA ALA A 114 1.88 -6.21 14.22
C ALA A 114 1.11 -4.95 14.68
N HIS A 115 -0.16 -5.06 15.05
CA HIS A 115 -0.96 -3.99 15.66
C HIS A 115 -0.33 -3.39 16.93
N ARG A 116 0.57 -4.12 17.58
CA ARG A 116 1.36 -3.62 18.72
C ARG A 116 2.34 -2.51 18.35
N TRP A 117 2.68 -2.40 17.09
CA TRP A 117 3.70 -1.50 16.56
C TRP A 117 3.14 -0.40 15.66
N GLY A 118 2.04 -0.67 14.96
CA GLY A 118 1.46 0.29 14.03
C GLY A 118 0.06 -0.07 13.58
N GLY A 119 -0.57 0.86 12.87
CA GLY A 119 -1.81 0.67 12.16
C GLY A 119 -1.61 0.15 10.75
N ILE A 120 -2.72 -0.08 10.06
CA ILE A 120 -2.74 -0.44 8.63
C ILE A 120 -3.78 0.38 7.89
N TRP A 121 -3.60 0.52 6.58
CA TRP A 121 -4.68 0.93 5.69
C TRP A 121 -4.99 -0.19 4.70
N LEU A 122 -6.12 -0.10 4.03
CA LEU A 122 -6.64 -1.20 3.21
C LEU A 122 -6.04 -1.25 1.79
N GLY A 123 -4.93 -0.52 1.55
CA GLY A 123 -4.20 -0.53 0.28
C GLY A 123 -4.84 0.33 -0.81
N ASP A 124 -4.45 0.07 -2.06
CA ASP A 124 -4.82 0.81 -3.24
C ASP A 124 -6.24 0.40 -3.71
N ASN A 125 -7.25 1.05 -3.17
CA ASN A 125 -8.64 0.84 -3.55
C ASN A 125 -9.04 1.71 -4.76
N HIS A 126 -10.16 1.38 -5.40
CA HIS A 126 -10.69 2.13 -6.54
C HIS A 126 -11.81 3.07 -6.12
N SER A 127 -11.96 4.15 -6.87
CA SER A 127 -13.04 5.12 -6.73
C SER A 127 -14.38 4.55 -7.24
N SER A 128 -14.94 3.59 -6.50
CA SER A 128 -16.19 2.92 -6.88
C SER A 128 -17.06 2.56 -5.67
N TRP A 129 -18.37 2.43 -5.91
CA TRP A 129 -19.33 2.00 -4.89
C TRP A 129 -19.05 0.59 -4.34
N SER A 130 -18.59 -0.32 -5.20
CA SER A 130 -18.23 -1.67 -4.81
C SER A 130 -17.03 -1.69 -3.88
N GLN A 131 -16.04 -0.85 -4.12
CA GLN A 131 -14.87 -0.71 -3.25
C GLN A 131 -15.22 -0.05 -1.91
N LEU A 132 -16.08 0.96 -1.91
CA LEU A 132 -16.61 1.52 -0.68
C LEU A 132 -17.29 0.45 0.17
N LEU A 133 -18.19 -0.34 -0.43
CA LEU A 133 -18.85 -1.44 0.27
C LEU A 133 -17.85 -2.48 0.79
N ALA A 134 -16.87 -2.87 -0.02
CA ALA A 134 -15.83 -3.80 0.38
C ALA A 134 -15.03 -3.27 1.59
N ASN A 135 -14.65 -2.00 1.59
CA ASN A 135 -13.91 -1.40 2.68
C ASN A 135 -14.75 -1.29 3.97
N ILE A 136 -16.05 -0.97 3.87
CA ILE A 136 -16.96 -1.01 5.02
C ILE A 136 -17.03 -2.42 5.63
N GLN A 137 -17.07 -3.46 4.79
CA GLN A 137 -17.11 -4.86 5.25
C GLN A 137 -15.77 -5.33 5.83
N MET A 138 -14.64 -4.87 5.29
CA MET A 138 -13.30 -5.24 5.74
C MET A 138 -12.93 -4.62 7.08
N MET A 139 -13.36 -3.40 7.36
CA MET A 139 -12.96 -2.66 8.57
C MET A 139 -13.25 -3.42 9.88
N PRO A 140 -14.44 -3.97 10.12
CA PRO A 140 -14.69 -4.75 11.33
C PRO A 140 -13.78 -5.99 11.44
N ALA A 141 -13.50 -6.67 10.32
CA ALA A 141 -12.63 -7.84 10.32
C ALA A 141 -11.18 -7.47 10.68
N VAL A 142 -10.67 -6.38 10.13
CA VAL A 142 -9.34 -5.83 10.46
C VAL A 142 -9.25 -5.44 11.94
N GLN A 143 -10.26 -4.79 12.46
CA GLN A 143 -10.33 -4.41 13.88
C GLN A 143 -10.41 -5.62 14.81
N MET A 144 -11.14 -6.67 14.42
CA MET A 144 -11.16 -7.95 15.15
C MET A 144 -9.80 -8.65 15.18
N CYS A 145 -8.93 -8.39 14.20
CA CYS A 145 -7.52 -8.82 14.20
C CYS A 145 -6.62 -7.97 15.13
N GLY A 146 -7.18 -6.95 15.78
CA GLY A 146 -6.49 -6.09 16.73
C GLY A 146 -5.97 -4.77 16.13
N PHE A 147 -6.14 -4.51 14.84
CA PHE A 147 -5.72 -3.27 14.19
C PHE A 147 -6.73 -2.14 14.44
N LEU A 148 -6.65 -1.53 15.60
CA LEU A 148 -7.54 -0.43 15.98
C LEU A 148 -7.27 0.85 15.19
N TYR A 149 -6.02 1.07 14.77
CA TYR A 149 -5.63 2.21 13.93
C TYR A 149 -5.64 1.77 12.46
N SER A 150 -6.80 1.84 11.84
CA SER A 150 -6.99 1.40 10.47
C SER A 150 -7.98 2.28 9.72
N GLY A 151 -7.91 2.25 8.41
CA GLY A 151 -8.80 2.98 7.51
C GLY A 151 -8.51 2.64 6.05
N ALA A 152 -9.21 3.30 5.16
CA ALA A 152 -9.04 3.18 3.72
C ALA A 152 -8.67 4.55 3.12
N ASP A 153 -8.19 4.55 1.89
CA ASP A 153 -8.04 5.76 1.12
C ASP A 153 -9.43 6.28 0.73
N LEU A 154 -9.84 7.38 1.37
CA LEU A 154 -11.16 7.95 1.13
C LEU A 154 -11.23 8.50 -0.30
N CYS A 155 -12.36 8.33 -0.92
CA CYS A 155 -12.65 8.62 -2.31
C CYS A 155 -12.06 7.61 -3.31
N GLY A 156 -11.26 6.66 -2.86
CA GLY A 156 -10.51 5.71 -3.68
C GLY A 156 -9.13 6.23 -4.08
N PHE A 157 -8.15 5.32 -4.13
CA PHE A 157 -6.77 5.64 -4.52
C PHE A 157 -6.67 5.86 -6.02
N SER A 158 -7.28 5.01 -6.83
CA SER A 158 -7.28 5.10 -8.30
C SER A 158 -8.65 5.38 -8.87
N GLU A 159 -8.67 5.88 -10.09
CA GLU A 159 -9.86 6.35 -10.82
C GLU A 159 -10.48 7.63 -10.25
N ASP A 160 -11.34 8.25 -11.04
CA ASP A 160 -11.97 9.52 -10.69
C ASP A 160 -13.22 9.33 -9.83
N THR A 161 -13.25 9.93 -8.66
CA THR A 161 -14.43 9.91 -7.81
C THR A 161 -15.48 10.92 -8.27
N THR A 162 -16.74 10.69 -7.87
CA THR A 162 -17.86 11.61 -8.06
C THR A 162 -18.20 12.34 -6.75
N PRO A 163 -18.87 13.50 -6.79
CA PRO A 163 -19.29 14.21 -5.58
C PRO A 163 -20.11 13.33 -4.61
N ASP A 164 -21.06 12.56 -5.12
CA ASP A 164 -21.88 11.65 -4.31
C ASP A 164 -21.05 10.57 -3.64
N LEU A 165 -20.13 9.96 -4.40
CA LEU A 165 -19.25 8.93 -3.89
C LEU A 165 -18.29 9.49 -2.84
N ALA A 166 -17.72 10.69 -3.07
CA ALA A 166 -16.87 11.37 -2.12
C ALA A 166 -17.59 11.63 -0.79
N LEU A 167 -18.86 12.04 -0.85
CA LEU A 167 -19.69 12.25 0.33
C LEU A 167 -19.85 10.95 1.13
N ARG A 168 -20.13 9.83 0.47
CA ARG A 168 -20.30 8.53 1.13
C ARG A 168 -18.98 7.98 1.68
N TRP A 169 -17.87 8.22 0.98
CA TRP A 169 -16.56 7.92 1.52
C TRP A 169 -16.24 8.73 2.78
N LEU A 170 -16.63 10.01 2.81
CA LEU A 170 -16.46 10.84 3.99
C LEU A 170 -17.30 10.31 5.16
N GLU A 171 -18.57 9.98 4.94
CA GLU A 171 -19.45 9.37 5.96
C GLU A 171 -18.80 8.12 6.57
N PHE A 172 -18.23 7.25 5.74
CA PHE A 172 -17.48 6.10 6.23
C PHE A 172 -16.24 6.49 7.02
N GLY A 173 -15.46 7.45 6.49
CA GLY A 173 -14.22 7.94 7.11
C GLY A 173 -14.40 8.50 8.50
N LEU A 174 -15.54 9.12 8.82
CA LEU A 174 -15.85 9.66 10.14
C LEU A 174 -15.90 8.58 11.24
N PHE A 175 -16.10 7.32 10.87
CA PHE A 175 -16.12 6.18 11.77
C PHE A 175 -14.83 5.34 11.75
N THR A 176 -13.80 5.80 11.04
CA THR A 176 -12.51 5.09 10.95
C THR A 176 -11.40 5.88 11.63
N PRO A 177 -10.50 5.24 12.39
CA PRO A 177 -9.37 5.91 13.05
C PRO A 177 -8.40 6.58 12.09
N LEU A 178 -8.22 6.03 10.89
CA LEU A 178 -7.50 6.67 9.78
C LEU A 178 -8.50 7.27 8.81
N MET A 179 -8.55 8.59 8.78
CA MET A 179 -9.37 9.37 7.85
C MET A 179 -8.45 10.13 6.89
N ARG A 180 -8.06 9.48 5.80
CA ARG A 180 -7.13 10.03 4.81
C ARG A 180 -7.76 10.06 3.42
N ASN A 181 -7.86 11.24 2.83
CA ASN A 181 -8.13 11.37 1.39
C ASN A 181 -6.81 11.27 0.63
N HIS A 182 -6.71 10.31 -0.28
CA HIS A 182 -5.48 10.03 -1.01
C HIS A 182 -5.80 9.42 -2.38
N ALA A 183 -5.11 9.92 -3.40
CA ALA A 183 -5.23 9.43 -4.78
C ALA A 183 -3.85 9.21 -5.40
N ASP A 184 -3.81 8.44 -6.46
CA ASP A 184 -2.63 8.34 -7.33
C ASP A 184 -2.42 9.62 -8.15
N ALA A 185 -1.29 9.70 -8.84
CA ALA A 185 -0.93 10.88 -9.61
C ALA A 185 -1.69 11.01 -10.94
N GLU A 186 -2.38 9.97 -11.38
CA GLU A 186 -3.11 9.92 -12.65
C GLU A 186 -4.59 10.23 -12.48
N SER A 187 -5.12 10.06 -11.26
CA SER A 187 -6.51 10.37 -10.92
C SER A 187 -6.73 11.88 -10.79
N ARG A 188 -7.98 12.31 -10.98
CA ARG A 188 -8.37 13.69 -10.74
C ARG A 188 -8.16 14.07 -9.26
N GLU A 189 -7.72 15.30 -9.03
CA GLU A 189 -7.63 15.87 -7.69
C GLU A 189 -8.99 15.78 -6.98
N GLN A 190 -8.99 15.19 -5.79
CA GLN A 190 -10.21 14.79 -5.08
C GLN A 190 -10.30 15.32 -3.65
N GLU A 191 -9.57 16.39 -3.34
CA GLU A 191 -9.70 17.07 -2.06
C GLU A 191 -11.13 17.54 -1.86
N PHE A 192 -11.67 17.37 -0.68
CA PHE A 192 -13.09 17.61 -0.40
C PHE A 192 -13.57 19.02 -0.75
N TYR A 193 -12.71 20.03 -0.69
CA TYR A 193 -13.07 21.40 -1.06
C TYR A 193 -13.33 21.60 -2.56
N ARG A 194 -12.92 20.63 -3.41
CA ARG A 194 -13.16 20.69 -4.86
C ARG A 194 -14.58 20.27 -5.26
N PHE A 195 -15.27 19.56 -4.39
CA PHE A 195 -16.64 19.12 -4.62
C PHE A 195 -17.64 20.20 -4.18
N THR A 196 -17.67 21.32 -4.90
CA THR A 196 -18.46 22.52 -4.55
C THR A 196 -19.93 22.24 -4.34
N ASP A 197 -20.52 21.33 -5.12
CA ASP A 197 -21.95 21.01 -5.06
C ASP A 197 -22.35 20.32 -3.74
N VAL A 198 -21.45 19.55 -3.15
CA VAL A 198 -21.67 18.83 -1.87
C VAL A 198 -20.87 19.41 -0.71
N LEU A 199 -20.12 20.49 -0.94
CA LEU A 199 -19.26 21.10 0.07
C LEU A 199 -20.02 21.56 1.34
N PRO A 200 -21.26 22.10 1.27
CA PRO A 200 -22.03 22.40 2.47
C PRO A 200 -22.31 21.17 3.34
N ALA A 201 -22.64 20.03 2.71
CA ALA A 201 -22.85 18.78 3.43
C ALA A 201 -21.56 18.27 4.06
N ILE A 202 -20.43 18.32 3.31
CA ILE A 202 -19.10 17.95 3.81
C ILE A 202 -18.74 18.76 5.07
N ARG A 203 -18.92 20.10 5.02
CA ARG A 203 -18.63 20.98 6.16
C ARG A 203 -19.50 20.72 7.38
N ASN A 204 -20.73 20.27 7.18
CA ASN A 204 -21.63 19.93 8.28
C ASN A 204 -21.29 18.59 8.94
N MET A 205 -20.55 17.72 8.24
CA MET A 205 -20.11 16.43 8.77
C MET A 205 -18.79 16.51 9.54
N LEU A 206 -17.91 17.44 9.15
CA LEU A 206 -16.61 17.69 9.80
C LEU A 206 -16.77 18.65 10.99
#